data_1fd817a860131ae1d3635cf812d53a76
#
_entry.id   1fd817a860131ae1d3635cf812d53a76
#
_cell.length_a   1.000
_cell.length_b   1.000
_cell.length_c   1.000
_cell.angle_alpha   90.00
_cell.angle_beta   90.00
_cell.angle_gamma   90.00
#
_symmetry.space_group_name_H-M   'P 1'
#
loop_
_entity.id
_entity.type
_entity.pdbx_description
1 polymer ?
#
loop_
_entity_poly.entity_id
_entity_poly.type
_entity_poly.pdbx_seq_one_letter_code
_entity_poly.pdbx_strand_id
1 'polypeptide(L)'
;MQKISRNYVEIFLLSLIIFAPKWICSYFFFAEENLLIKTILDINDVHYFPNVISFSNLDINPTFNEFVKAEKIITFPFFSIITHSLLFKFISYFSFIVLEFLFIFLSIFIFLRILNRLGFDNKFCYIISIFFFSLPFLLFSLNFVDFPKNEILQDLVSYFIDPRFPRPLVTNIVFLLGFYLLINLHNEIKSNNQPKSIFFIGILMFFQIHTFFYFFFTQFFTTLILIFSIKKKETFNFIIKNYKIIIYSFFIVSIGLFLFLIQNIFGESDFSNRISLINISISDKIFLIKYFFLSLLRPEILLIIAISATALFLLKKFTKNNNNEVYIFVYFIIASFISIIFFILFFNKIISLYHFANIFLFSFVFFIFLSFFLIINNFQKLTSQLVNFRFFIYLFIFFVALFISSLKLENIDTRKNFTNLNSVLNNFKSEKKDLYLFTNSLRVQSLWLLRGFSNIYITNGFNNSLNDKQIEKHFSKSLRFIFNDDSDFIKLLKFKNNKDHRNSIISYFFNYKYQANS
;
A
#
# COMPACT_ATOMS: atom_id res chain seq x y z
N MET A 1 -2.69 -1.54 36.24
CA MET A 1 -2.18 -0.40 35.48
C MET A 1 -0.71 -0.55 35.03
N GLN A 2 0.24 -0.89 35.89
CA GLN A 2 1.68 -1.05 35.53
C GLN A 2 1.95 -2.06 34.39
N LYS A 3 1.21 -3.15 34.28
CA LYS A 3 1.40 -4.15 33.18
C LYS A 3 0.95 -3.63 31.81
N ILE A 4 -0.03 -2.72 31.80
CA ILE A 4 -0.52 -2.11 30.56
C ILE A 4 0.47 -1.05 30.04
N SER A 5 1.04 -0.22 30.92
CA SER A 5 2.00 0.81 30.54
C SER A 5 3.29 0.22 29.95
N ARG A 6 3.80 -0.89 30.50
CA ARG A 6 5.01 -1.56 30.01
C ARG A 6 4.85 -2.11 28.58
N ASN A 7 3.66 -2.57 28.22
CA ASN A 7 3.38 -3.07 26.88
C ASN A 7 3.46 -1.95 25.83
N TYR A 8 2.96 -0.76 26.12
CA TYR A 8 3.03 0.37 25.17
C TYR A 8 4.46 0.88 24.97
N VAL A 9 5.29 0.87 26.00
CA VAL A 9 6.71 1.24 25.90
C VAL A 9 7.46 0.29 24.95
N GLU A 10 7.22 -1.03 25.06
CA GLU A 10 7.87 -2.00 24.18
C GLU A 10 7.38 -1.86 22.73
N ILE A 11 6.08 -1.62 22.50
CA ILE A 11 5.55 -1.31 21.16
C ILE A 11 6.19 -0.05 20.58
N PHE A 12 6.31 1.00 21.39
CA PHE A 12 6.95 2.25 20.99
C PHE A 12 8.43 2.03 20.58
N LEU A 13 9.18 1.26 21.36
CA LEU A 13 10.56 0.90 21.05
C LEU A 13 10.68 0.12 19.73
N LEU A 14 9.81 -0.88 19.50
CA LEU A 14 9.78 -1.62 18.25
C LEU A 14 9.47 -0.72 17.06
N SER A 15 8.51 0.20 17.24
CA SER A 15 8.16 1.18 16.21
C SER A 15 9.34 2.09 15.88
N LEU A 16 10.10 2.52 16.89
CA LEU A 16 11.32 3.30 16.68
C LEU A 16 12.39 2.51 15.94
N ILE A 17 12.59 1.23 16.25
CA ILE A 17 13.57 0.38 15.58
C ILE A 17 13.30 0.27 14.08
N ILE A 18 12.04 0.20 13.69
CA ILE A 18 11.63 0.14 12.27
C ILE A 18 11.69 1.51 11.61
N PHE A 19 11.23 2.56 12.31
CA PHE A 19 11.08 3.90 11.78
C PHE A 19 12.39 4.69 11.74
N ALA A 20 13.15 4.69 12.86
CA ALA A 20 14.25 5.62 13.07
C ALA A 20 15.46 5.43 12.13
N PRO A 21 15.89 4.21 11.74
CA PRO A 21 17.09 4.03 10.92
C PRO A 21 17.07 4.86 9.64
N LYS A 22 15.96 4.86 8.94
CA LYS A 22 15.75 5.63 7.72
C LYS A 22 15.93 7.14 7.95
N TRP A 23 15.34 7.68 9.03
CA TRP A 23 15.38 9.10 9.36
C TRP A 23 16.71 9.53 9.99
N ILE A 24 17.32 8.67 10.80
CA ILE A 24 18.66 8.90 11.38
C ILE A 24 19.71 8.99 10.27
N CYS A 25 19.75 8.03 9.35
CA CYS A 25 20.68 8.06 8.22
C CYS A 25 20.54 9.35 7.42
N SER A 26 19.31 9.79 7.20
CA SER A 26 19.06 11.01 6.45
C SER A 26 19.46 12.28 7.18
N TYR A 27 19.22 12.34 8.47
CA TYR A 27 19.60 13.47 9.30
C TYR A 27 21.13 13.65 9.34
N PHE A 28 21.88 12.59 9.59
CA PHE A 28 23.36 12.65 9.67
C PHE A 28 24.02 12.98 8.32
N PHE A 29 23.45 12.49 7.24
CA PHE A 29 24.01 12.74 5.90
C PHE A 29 23.51 14.05 5.26
N PHE A 30 22.48 14.67 5.83
CA PHE A 30 21.77 15.83 5.25
C PHE A 30 21.34 16.77 6.36
N ALA A 31 21.99 17.79 6.75
CA ALA A 31 21.59 18.78 7.76
C ALA A 31 20.08 19.17 7.79
N GLU A 32 19.62 19.99 8.71
CA GLU A 32 18.20 20.23 9.08
C GLU A 32 17.22 20.61 7.95
N GLU A 33 17.67 21.28 6.90
CA GLU A 33 16.81 21.57 5.74
C GLU A 33 16.32 20.33 5.01
N ASN A 34 16.80 19.18 5.38
CA ASN A 34 16.77 17.95 4.63
C ASN A 34 15.62 17.00 4.96
N LEU A 35 14.89 17.19 6.05
CA LEU A 35 13.70 16.38 6.32
C LEU A 35 12.64 16.56 5.22
N LEU A 36 12.47 17.80 4.74
CA LEU A 36 11.59 18.08 3.61
C LEU A 36 12.08 17.38 2.34
N ILE A 37 13.36 17.53 2.01
CA ILE A 37 13.96 16.93 0.82
C ILE A 37 13.88 15.41 0.90
N LYS A 38 14.20 14.82 2.06
CA LYS A 38 14.04 13.40 2.27
C LYS A 38 12.61 12.93 2.10
N THR A 39 11.64 13.65 2.67
CA THR A 39 10.23 13.32 2.49
C THR A 39 9.87 13.23 1.01
N ILE A 40 10.39 14.13 0.18
CA ILE A 40 10.14 14.13 -1.27
C ILE A 40 10.89 12.99 -1.98
N LEU A 41 12.13 12.71 -1.60
CA LEU A 41 12.97 11.72 -2.26
C LEU A 41 12.58 10.29 -1.90
N ASP A 42 12.14 10.05 -0.66
CA ASP A 42 11.77 8.72 -0.18
C ASP A 42 10.33 8.31 -0.56
N ILE A 43 9.49 9.26 -0.92
CA ILE A 43 8.11 8.94 -1.29
C ILE A 43 8.08 8.50 -2.75
N ASN A 44 7.81 7.23 -2.98
CA ASN A 44 7.70 6.67 -4.32
C ASN A 44 6.48 7.19 -5.09
N ASP A 45 5.41 7.55 -4.38
CA ASP A 45 4.14 7.97 -4.96
C ASP A 45 3.94 9.50 -4.88
N VAL A 46 4.93 10.26 -5.31
CA VAL A 46 4.94 11.75 -5.27
C VAL A 46 3.73 12.40 -5.95
N HIS A 47 3.09 11.70 -6.87
CA HIS A 47 1.88 12.19 -7.56
C HIS A 47 0.65 12.33 -6.64
N TYR A 48 0.69 11.82 -5.42
CA TYR A 48 -0.38 12.02 -4.42
C TYR A 48 -0.25 13.33 -3.64
N PHE A 49 0.94 13.92 -3.58
CA PHE A 49 1.14 15.16 -2.83
C PHE A 49 0.18 16.28 -3.22
N PRO A 50 -0.02 16.54 -4.50
CA PRO A 50 -0.94 17.58 -4.91
C PRO A 50 -2.35 17.37 -4.37
N ASN A 51 -2.83 16.12 -4.38
CA ASN A 51 -4.15 15.78 -3.86
C ASN A 51 -4.23 15.99 -2.34
N VAL A 52 -3.15 15.65 -1.60
CA VAL A 52 -3.07 15.90 -0.15
C VAL A 52 -3.16 17.40 0.16
N ILE A 53 -2.43 18.23 -0.59
CA ILE A 53 -2.42 19.68 -0.41
C ILE A 53 -3.79 20.26 -0.73
N SER A 54 -4.42 19.86 -1.83
CA SER A 54 -5.74 20.34 -2.22
C SER A 54 -6.80 19.99 -1.18
N PHE A 55 -6.86 18.74 -0.73
CA PHE A 55 -7.78 18.35 0.33
C PHE A 55 -7.52 19.06 1.66
N SER A 56 -6.28 19.38 1.98
CA SER A 56 -5.97 20.17 3.18
C SER A 56 -6.59 21.57 3.14
N ASN A 57 -6.80 22.09 1.93
CA ASN A 57 -7.49 23.35 1.65
C ASN A 57 -9.00 23.17 1.39
N LEU A 58 -9.54 21.96 1.57
CA LEU A 58 -10.93 21.59 1.28
C LEU A 58 -11.29 21.68 -0.21
N ASP A 59 -10.31 21.59 -1.09
CA ASP A 59 -10.52 21.55 -2.53
C ASP A 59 -10.57 20.09 -2.99
N ILE A 60 -11.73 19.68 -3.50
CA ILE A 60 -11.97 18.34 -4.04
C ILE A 60 -11.69 18.24 -5.55
N ASN A 61 -11.45 19.38 -6.19
CA ASN A 61 -11.13 19.51 -7.62
C ASN A 61 -9.72 20.08 -7.80
N PRO A 62 -8.66 19.39 -7.40
CA PRO A 62 -7.34 19.96 -7.40
C PRO A 62 -6.87 20.27 -8.80
N THR A 63 -6.45 21.51 -9.01
CA THR A 63 -5.68 21.91 -10.17
C THR A 63 -4.26 22.24 -9.72
N PHE A 64 -3.27 21.79 -10.49
CA PHE A 64 -1.89 22.19 -10.29
C PHE A 64 -1.54 23.48 -11.01
N ASN A 65 -2.48 24.01 -11.77
CA ASN A 65 -2.22 25.06 -12.72
C ASN A 65 -3.44 25.95 -12.84
N GLU A 66 -3.25 27.25 -12.67
CA GLU A 66 -4.32 28.24 -12.84
C GLU A 66 -4.87 28.33 -14.26
N PHE A 67 -4.11 27.86 -15.27
CA PHE A 67 -4.56 27.85 -16.66
C PHE A 67 -5.59 26.78 -16.98
N VAL A 68 -5.70 25.76 -16.12
CA VAL A 68 -6.65 24.67 -16.31
C VAL A 68 -7.34 24.38 -14.99
N LYS A 69 -8.58 24.80 -14.88
CA LYS A 69 -9.45 24.40 -13.76
C LYS A 69 -9.90 22.96 -14.00
N ALA A 70 -9.72 22.12 -13.00
CA ALA A 70 -10.32 20.79 -13.00
C ALA A 70 -11.84 20.93 -12.81
N GLU A 71 -12.60 20.30 -13.70
CA GLU A 71 -14.06 20.25 -13.62
C GLU A 71 -14.54 19.02 -12.85
N LYS A 72 -13.64 18.08 -12.63
CA LYS A 72 -13.94 16.75 -12.10
C LYS A 72 -13.29 16.52 -10.73
N ILE A 73 -13.99 15.75 -9.91
CA ILE A 73 -13.50 15.40 -8.58
C ILE A 73 -12.40 14.33 -8.64
N ILE A 74 -11.60 14.26 -7.61
CA ILE A 74 -10.54 13.24 -7.45
C ILE A 74 -11.16 11.86 -7.35
N THR A 75 -10.68 10.92 -8.18
CA THR A 75 -11.16 9.53 -8.24
C THR A 75 -10.26 8.54 -7.48
N PHE A 76 -9.18 9.00 -6.87
CA PHE A 76 -8.20 8.15 -6.15
C PHE A 76 -8.71 7.66 -4.79
N PRO A 77 -7.96 6.73 -4.14
CA PRO A 77 -8.33 6.20 -2.84
C PRO A 77 -8.47 7.32 -1.81
N PHE A 78 -9.65 7.84 -1.74
CA PHE A 78 -10.05 9.05 -1.07
C PHE A 78 -9.66 9.06 0.41
N PHE A 79 -9.87 7.92 1.09
CA PHE A 79 -9.61 7.83 2.52
C PHE A 79 -8.11 7.91 2.85
N SER A 80 -7.25 7.29 2.04
CA SER A 80 -5.80 7.37 2.23
C SER A 80 -5.29 8.81 2.10
N ILE A 81 -5.82 9.56 1.15
CA ILE A 81 -5.42 10.95 0.90
C ILE A 81 -5.94 11.85 2.02
N ILE A 82 -7.21 11.73 2.40
CA ILE A 82 -7.80 12.54 3.49
C ILE A 82 -7.03 12.38 4.79
N THR A 83 -6.64 11.16 5.14
CA THR A 83 -5.91 10.91 6.39
C THR A 83 -4.63 11.74 6.48
N HIS A 84 -3.90 11.85 5.35
CA HIS A 84 -2.71 12.69 5.28
C HIS A 84 -3.05 14.18 5.24
N SER A 85 -4.10 14.56 4.51
CA SER A 85 -4.53 15.96 4.34
C SER A 85 -4.96 16.62 5.64
N LEU A 86 -5.67 15.88 6.49
CA LEU A 86 -6.11 16.37 7.79
C LEU A 86 -4.93 16.80 8.65
N LEU A 87 -3.88 15.99 8.72
CA LEU A 87 -2.71 16.33 9.52
C LEU A 87 -1.81 17.35 8.82
N PHE A 88 -1.72 17.31 7.48
CA PHE A 88 -0.95 18.25 6.67
C PHE A 88 -1.40 19.70 6.90
N LYS A 89 -2.69 19.92 7.08
CA LYS A 89 -3.25 21.25 7.36
C LYS A 89 -2.62 21.92 8.60
N PHE A 90 -2.26 21.13 9.62
CA PHE A 90 -1.75 21.63 10.89
C PHE A 90 -0.23 21.70 10.96
N ILE A 91 0.46 20.70 10.41
CA ILE A 91 1.91 20.53 10.56
C ILE A 91 2.67 20.41 9.23
N SER A 92 2.01 20.74 8.09
CA SER A 92 2.62 20.71 6.76
C SER A 92 3.31 19.36 6.46
N TYR A 93 4.48 19.35 5.82
CA TYR A 93 5.20 18.14 5.43
C TYR A 93 5.61 17.21 6.60
N PHE A 94 5.72 17.73 7.81
CA PHE A 94 5.96 16.89 8.99
C PHE A 94 4.84 15.86 9.22
N SER A 95 3.65 16.09 8.66
CA SER A 95 2.53 15.15 8.73
C SER A 95 2.89 13.77 8.18
N PHE A 96 3.70 13.73 7.13
CA PHE A 96 4.13 12.45 6.52
C PHE A 96 5.01 11.65 7.47
N ILE A 97 5.93 12.34 8.15
CA ILE A 97 6.86 11.73 9.12
C ILE A 97 6.08 11.20 10.34
N VAL A 98 5.20 12.04 10.88
CA VAL A 98 4.39 11.68 12.07
C VAL A 98 3.43 10.54 11.75
N LEU A 99 2.76 10.58 10.60
CA LEU A 99 1.84 9.51 10.20
C LEU A 99 2.57 8.19 9.90
N GLU A 100 3.75 8.23 9.29
CA GLU A 100 4.56 7.03 9.10
C GLU A 100 4.83 6.34 10.44
N PHE A 101 5.29 7.09 11.45
CA PHE A 101 5.50 6.54 12.77
C PHE A 101 4.22 5.99 13.41
N LEU A 102 3.14 6.76 13.36
CA LEU A 102 1.85 6.36 13.94
C LEU A 102 1.29 5.11 13.28
N PHE A 103 1.39 4.99 11.97
CA PHE A 103 0.89 3.82 11.26
C PHE A 103 1.74 2.57 11.52
N ILE A 104 3.06 2.70 11.65
CA ILE A 104 3.93 1.60 12.09
C ILE A 104 3.52 1.16 13.52
N PHE A 105 3.36 2.12 14.43
CA PHE A 105 2.95 1.84 15.80
C PHE A 105 1.60 1.12 15.87
N LEU A 106 0.58 1.61 15.15
CA LEU A 106 -0.73 0.99 15.09
C LEU A 106 -0.69 -0.39 14.45
N SER A 107 0.11 -0.57 13.40
CA SER A 107 0.27 -1.86 12.74
C SER A 107 0.88 -2.90 13.67
N ILE A 108 1.95 -2.55 14.39
CA ILE A 108 2.56 -3.42 15.41
C ILE A 108 1.56 -3.73 16.52
N PHE A 109 0.84 -2.73 17.00
CA PHE A 109 -0.18 -2.90 18.05
C PHE A 109 -1.27 -3.91 17.64
N ILE A 110 -1.82 -3.77 16.42
CA ILE A 110 -2.86 -4.68 15.92
C ILE A 110 -2.29 -6.08 15.71
N PHE A 111 -1.07 -6.17 15.15
CA PHE A 111 -0.42 -7.45 14.90
C PHE A 111 -0.16 -8.22 16.20
N LEU A 112 0.27 -7.55 17.27
CA LEU A 112 0.39 -8.14 18.59
C LEU A 112 -0.95 -8.68 19.11
N ARG A 113 -2.06 -7.99 18.84
CA ARG A 113 -3.40 -8.47 19.19
C ARG A 113 -3.76 -9.75 18.41
N ILE A 114 -3.40 -9.82 17.14
CA ILE A 114 -3.56 -11.03 16.32
C ILE A 114 -2.76 -12.18 16.93
N LEU A 115 -1.48 -11.98 17.21
CA LEU A 115 -0.60 -13.02 17.76
C LEU A 115 -1.09 -13.54 19.11
N ASN A 116 -1.53 -12.64 19.98
CA ASN A 116 -2.11 -13.02 21.27
C ASN A 116 -3.39 -13.87 21.13
N ARG A 117 -4.23 -13.58 20.12
CA ARG A 117 -5.41 -14.39 19.80
C ARG A 117 -5.04 -15.76 19.23
N LEU A 118 -3.94 -15.86 18.52
CA LEU A 118 -3.40 -17.13 18.03
C LEU A 118 -2.69 -17.97 19.12
N GLY A 119 -2.65 -17.49 20.36
CA GLY A 119 -2.12 -18.23 21.51
C GLY A 119 -0.60 -18.16 21.66
N PHE A 120 0.06 -17.17 21.09
CA PHE A 120 1.48 -16.93 21.34
C PHE A 120 1.73 -16.33 22.74
N ASP A 121 2.88 -16.67 23.33
CA ASP A 121 3.33 -16.00 24.57
C ASP A 121 3.55 -14.50 24.34
N ASN A 122 3.10 -13.68 25.31
CA ASN A 122 3.14 -12.22 25.18
C ASN A 122 4.52 -11.65 24.84
N LYS A 123 5.59 -12.19 25.46
CA LYS A 123 6.95 -11.71 25.19
C LYS A 123 7.47 -12.18 23.83
N PHE A 124 7.06 -13.37 23.42
CA PHE A 124 7.43 -13.92 22.12
C PHE A 124 6.72 -13.18 20.98
N CYS A 125 5.50 -12.68 21.22
CA CYS A 125 4.80 -11.83 20.25
C CYS A 125 5.61 -10.61 19.79
N TYR A 126 6.39 -9.98 20.68
CA TYR A 126 7.24 -8.84 20.30
C TYR A 126 8.37 -9.25 19.36
N ILE A 127 8.95 -10.42 19.58
CA ILE A 127 10.01 -10.97 18.71
C ILE A 127 9.43 -11.27 17.32
N ILE A 128 8.24 -11.90 17.27
CA ILE A 128 7.57 -12.18 16.00
C ILE A 128 7.28 -10.87 15.27
N SER A 129 6.81 -9.85 15.99
CA SER A 129 6.46 -8.57 15.39
C SER A 129 7.67 -7.85 14.81
N ILE A 130 8.81 -7.81 15.51
CA ILE A 130 10.00 -7.15 14.99
C ILE A 130 10.52 -7.86 13.73
N PHE A 131 10.51 -9.20 13.70
CA PHE A 131 10.90 -9.95 12.51
C PHE A 131 9.95 -9.66 11.35
N PHE A 132 8.62 -9.65 11.59
CA PHE A 132 7.64 -9.40 10.53
C PHE A 132 7.80 -8.02 9.89
N PHE A 133 7.86 -6.97 10.70
CA PHE A 133 7.97 -5.61 10.19
C PHE A 133 9.37 -5.25 9.69
N SER A 134 10.40 -6.03 10.03
CA SER A 134 11.75 -5.88 9.47
C SER A 134 12.02 -6.76 8.23
N LEU A 135 11.07 -7.58 7.80
CA LEU A 135 11.24 -8.43 6.61
C LEU A 135 11.77 -7.68 5.38
N PRO A 136 11.32 -6.46 5.03
CA PRO A 136 11.86 -5.72 3.90
C PRO A 136 13.36 -5.44 4.03
N PHE A 137 13.83 -5.10 5.23
CA PHE A 137 15.26 -4.88 5.49
C PHE A 137 16.06 -6.19 5.45
N LEU A 138 15.52 -7.25 6.07
CA LEU A 138 16.19 -8.55 6.12
C LEU A 138 16.30 -9.17 4.72
N LEU A 139 15.24 -9.13 3.93
CA LEU A 139 15.27 -9.65 2.55
C LEU A 139 16.19 -8.85 1.65
N PHE A 140 16.24 -7.52 1.84
CA PHE A 140 17.18 -6.69 1.09
C PHE A 140 18.64 -7.01 1.46
N SER A 141 18.93 -7.28 2.75
CA SER A 141 20.28 -7.66 3.18
C SER A 141 20.76 -8.98 2.56
N LEU A 142 19.88 -9.93 2.32
CA LEU A 142 20.21 -11.21 1.69
C LEU A 142 20.68 -11.04 0.23
N ASN A 143 20.30 -9.96 -0.45
CA ASN A 143 20.77 -9.69 -1.82
C ASN A 143 22.27 -9.37 -1.90
N PHE A 144 22.90 -8.95 -0.80
CA PHE A 144 24.36 -8.72 -0.75
C PHE A 144 25.16 -10.02 -0.63
N VAL A 145 24.51 -11.15 -0.37
CA VAL A 145 25.15 -12.46 -0.18
C VAL A 145 25.02 -13.36 -1.42
N ASP A 146 24.88 -12.78 -2.61
CA ASP A 146 24.73 -13.50 -3.90
C ASP A 146 23.61 -14.58 -3.91
N PHE A 147 22.62 -14.45 -3.03
CA PHE A 147 21.40 -15.23 -3.16
C PHE A 147 20.68 -14.85 -4.47
N PRO A 148 20.13 -15.83 -5.21
CA PRO A 148 19.41 -15.53 -6.43
C PRO A 148 18.35 -14.46 -6.14
N LYS A 149 18.44 -13.33 -6.87
CA LYS A 149 17.56 -12.17 -6.72
C LYS A 149 16.11 -12.60 -6.90
N ASN A 150 15.44 -12.86 -5.82
CA ASN A 150 14.01 -13.15 -5.87
C ASN A 150 13.22 -11.83 -5.78
N GLU A 151 13.28 -11.06 -6.87
CA GLU A 151 12.62 -9.76 -7.02
C GLU A 151 11.13 -9.85 -6.67
N ILE A 152 10.48 -10.97 -7.03
CA ILE A 152 9.07 -11.20 -6.75
C ILE A 152 8.80 -11.22 -5.24
N LEU A 153 9.60 -11.91 -4.45
CA LEU A 153 9.39 -11.99 -3.00
C LEU A 153 9.68 -10.66 -2.30
N GLN A 154 10.70 -9.95 -2.76
CA GLN A 154 11.02 -8.62 -2.25
C GLN A 154 9.90 -7.62 -2.54
N ASP A 155 9.42 -7.57 -3.77
CA ASP A 155 8.34 -6.68 -4.17
C ASP A 155 7.06 -6.99 -3.40
N LEU A 156 6.75 -8.27 -3.20
CA LEU A 156 5.57 -8.69 -2.45
C LEU A 156 5.61 -8.25 -1.00
N VAL A 157 6.74 -8.43 -0.32
CA VAL A 157 6.88 -8.07 1.09
C VAL A 157 6.98 -6.56 1.26
N SER A 158 7.75 -5.88 0.41
CA SER A 158 7.87 -4.42 0.44
C SER A 158 6.54 -3.74 0.15
N TYR A 159 5.73 -4.29 -0.74
CA TYR A 159 4.42 -3.72 -1.07
C TYR A 159 3.47 -3.63 0.14
N PHE A 160 3.51 -4.59 1.08
CA PHE A 160 2.61 -4.64 2.23
C PHE A 160 3.23 -4.14 3.54
N ILE A 161 4.54 -4.22 3.70
CA ILE A 161 5.20 -3.91 4.97
C ILE A 161 6.01 -2.61 4.89
N ASP A 162 6.40 -2.18 3.69
CA ASP A 162 7.11 -0.93 3.49
C ASP A 162 6.23 0.27 3.90
N PRO A 163 6.75 1.24 4.64
CA PRO A 163 6.07 2.49 4.98
C PRO A 163 5.92 3.45 3.78
N ARG A 164 5.48 2.93 2.65
CA ARG A 164 5.27 3.65 1.40
C ARG A 164 3.99 4.50 1.47
N PHE A 165 4.08 5.74 1.05
CA PHE A 165 2.96 6.68 0.98
C PHE A 165 2.19 6.56 -0.36
N PRO A 166 0.87 6.69 -0.38
CA PRO A 166 -0.11 6.54 0.72
C PRO A 166 -0.40 5.07 0.99
N ARG A 167 0.06 4.21 0.15
CA ARG A 167 -0.02 2.77 0.24
C ARG A 167 1.41 2.21 0.32
N PRO A 168 1.64 1.18 1.04
CA PRO A 168 0.78 0.38 1.91
C PRO A 168 0.58 0.93 3.32
N LEU A 169 1.11 2.11 3.67
CA LEU A 169 1.01 2.70 5.02
C LEU A 169 -0.40 2.57 5.63
N VAL A 170 -1.42 3.06 4.89
CA VAL A 170 -2.82 2.96 5.33
C VAL A 170 -3.35 1.54 5.15
N THR A 171 -2.97 0.87 4.07
CA THR A 171 -3.48 -0.48 3.76
C THR A 171 -3.01 -1.53 4.74
N ASN A 172 -1.82 -1.40 5.33
CA ASN A 172 -1.32 -2.32 6.36
C ASN A 172 -2.25 -2.39 7.56
N ILE A 173 -2.72 -1.25 8.06
CA ILE A 173 -3.65 -1.19 9.19
C ILE A 173 -4.96 -1.86 8.82
N VAL A 174 -5.51 -1.51 7.67
CA VAL A 174 -6.79 -2.04 7.18
C VAL A 174 -6.72 -3.56 6.96
N PHE A 175 -5.60 -4.05 6.42
CA PHE A 175 -5.33 -5.47 6.26
C PHE A 175 -5.27 -6.20 7.61
N LEU A 176 -4.45 -5.73 8.55
CA LEU A 176 -4.29 -6.35 9.86
C LEU A 176 -5.57 -6.30 10.69
N LEU A 177 -6.33 -5.20 10.62
CA LEU A 177 -7.65 -5.12 11.24
C LEU A 177 -8.61 -6.15 10.65
N GLY A 178 -8.56 -6.37 9.33
CA GLY A 178 -9.35 -7.41 8.67
C GLY A 178 -9.10 -8.79 9.25
N PHE A 179 -7.84 -9.18 9.39
CA PHE A 179 -7.47 -10.46 10.03
C PHE A 179 -7.90 -10.53 11.47
N TYR A 180 -7.68 -9.49 12.27
CA TYR A 180 -8.10 -9.45 13.65
C TYR A 180 -9.61 -9.65 13.83
N LEU A 181 -10.40 -8.98 12.98
CA LEU A 181 -11.86 -9.11 13.03
C LEU A 181 -12.34 -10.48 12.54
N LEU A 182 -11.67 -11.10 11.56
CA LEU A 182 -11.99 -12.47 11.14
C LEU A 182 -11.71 -13.50 12.24
N ILE A 183 -10.61 -13.34 12.99
CA ILE A 183 -10.31 -14.20 14.15
C ILE A 183 -11.38 -14.03 15.23
N ASN A 184 -11.78 -12.79 15.53
CA ASN A 184 -12.85 -12.54 16.50
C ASN A 184 -14.18 -13.13 16.03
N LEU A 185 -14.53 -12.97 14.76
CA LEU A 185 -15.74 -13.55 14.16
C LEU A 185 -15.74 -15.08 14.27
N HIS A 186 -14.61 -15.72 13.95
CA HIS A 186 -14.46 -17.16 14.13
C HIS A 186 -14.79 -17.61 15.56
N ASN A 187 -14.22 -16.92 16.55
CA ASN A 187 -14.42 -17.24 17.96
C ASN A 187 -15.85 -16.97 18.42
N GLU A 188 -16.48 -15.87 17.97
CA GLU A 188 -17.88 -15.54 18.26
C GLU A 188 -18.84 -16.60 17.70
N ILE A 189 -18.62 -17.05 16.45
CA ILE A 189 -19.46 -18.08 15.83
C ILE A 189 -19.27 -19.43 16.52
N LYS A 190 -18.04 -19.82 16.85
CA LYS A 190 -17.73 -21.09 17.50
C LYS A 190 -18.34 -21.18 18.91
N SER A 191 -18.31 -20.07 19.66
CA SER A 191 -18.89 -19.99 21.01
C SER A 191 -20.40 -19.71 21.03
N ASN A 192 -21.07 -19.67 19.88
CA ASN A 192 -22.48 -19.29 19.73
C ASN A 192 -22.83 -17.91 20.31
N ASN A 193 -21.85 -17.04 20.47
CA ASN A 193 -22.05 -15.66 20.88
C ASN A 193 -22.62 -14.83 19.73
N GLN A 194 -23.19 -13.67 20.09
CA GLN A 194 -23.64 -12.71 19.09
C GLN A 194 -22.43 -12.23 18.24
N PRO A 195 -22.47 -12.35 16.90
CA PRO A 195 -21.33 -12.06 16.04
C PRO A 195 -21.16 -10.55 15.79
N LYS A 196 -20.81 -9.80 16.84
CA LYS A 196 -20.60 -8.35 16.77
C LYS A 196 -19.52 -7.97 15.76
N SER A 197 -18.53 -8.84 15.54
CA SER A 197 -17.46 -8.64 14.57
C SER A 197 -17.98 -8.45 13.14
N ILE A 198 -19.16 -8.99 12.78
CA ILE A 198 -19.77 -8.76 11.45
C ILE A 198 -20.04 -7.27 11.22
N PHE A 199 -20.52 -6.55 12.22
CA PHE A 199 -20.76 -5.11 12.12
C PHE A 199 -19.46 -4.34 11.89
N PHE A 200 -18.41 -4.65 12.65
CA PHE A 200 -17.10 -4.02 12.48
C PHE A 200 -16.43 -4.39 11.17
N ILE A 201 -16.65 -5.61 10.65
CA ILE A 201 -16.22 -6.01 9.30
C ILE A 201 -16.93 -5.15 8.25
N GLY A 202 -18.22 -4.86 8.40
CA GLY A 202 -18.95 -3.95 7.51
C GLY A 202 -18.35 -2.55 7.49
N ILE A 203 -18.03 -1.99 8.66
CA ILE A 203 -17.33 -0.70 8.76
C ILE A 203 -15.94 -0.77 8.08
N LEU A 204 -15.19 -1.83 8.34
CA LEU A 204 -13.89 -2.01 7.72
C LEU A 204 -13.98 -2.13 6.20
N MET A 205 -14.96 -2.86 5.68
CA MET A 205 -15.21 -2.97 4.23
C MET A 205 -15.52 -1.61 3.61
N PHE A 206 -16.26 -0.73 4.29
CA PHE A 206 -16.46 0.65 3.87
C PHE A 206 -15.11 1.37 3.67
N PHE A 207 -14.21 1.28 4.64
CA PHE A 207 -12.87 1.87 4.50
C PHE A 207 -12.04 1.18 3.43
N GLN A 208 -12.13 -0.13 3.27
CA GLN A 208 -11.42 -0.87 2.22
C GLN A 208 -11.81 -0.42 0.82
N ILE A 209 -13.09 -0.15 0.57
CA ILE A 209 -13.57 0.37 -0.71
C ILE A 209 -12.85 1.68 -1.06
N HIS A 210 -12.63 2.56 -0.08
CA HIS A 210 -12.04 3.89 -0.28
C HIS A 210 -10.52 3.98 -0.03
N THR A 211 -9.88 2.88 0.39
CA THR A 211 -8.41 2.81 0.54
C THR A 211 -7.78 1.89 -0.49
N PHE A 212 -8.20 0.64 -0.50
CA PHE A 212 -7.69 -0.38 -1.40
C PHE A 212 -8.80 -1.39 -1.73
N PHE A 213 -9.55 -1.09 -2.76
CA PHE A 213 -10.76 -1.79 -3.19
C PHE A 213 -10.61 -3.31 -3.31
N TYR A 214 -9.40 -3.78 -3.62
CA TYR A 214 -9.13 -5.22 -3.74
C TYR A 214 -9.27 -5.98 -2.41
N PHE A 215 -8.96 -5.34 -1.29
CA PHE A 215 -9.17 -5.96 0.04
C PHE A 215 -10.63 -6.16 0.37
N PHE A 216 -11.51 -5.30 -0.12
CA PHE A 216 -12.95 -5.44 0.07
C PHE A 216 -13.47 -6.80 -0.41
N PHE A 217 -13.13 -7.20 -1.64
CA PHE A 217 -13.56 -8.50 -2.18
C PHE A 217 -12.98 -9.67 -1.39
N THR A 218 -11.69 -9.62 -1.08
CA THR A 218 -11.05 -10.69 -0.32
C THR A 218 -11.65 -10.80 1.09
N GLN A 219 -11.91 -9.69 1.76
CA GLN A 219 -12.56 -9.65 3.07
C GLN A 219 -13.98 -10.19 3.00
N PHE A 220 -14.75 -9.80 1.99
CA PHE A 220 -16.12 -10.26 1.78
C PHE A 220 -16.18 -11.77 1.58
N PHE A 221 -15.42 -12.32 0.63
CA PHE A 221 -15.42 -13.76 0.39
C PHE A 221 -14.87 -14.55 1.58
N THR A 222 -13.85 -14.05 2.27
CA THR A 222 -13.34 -14.72 3.49
C THR A 222 -14.40 -14.78 4.57
N THR A 223 -15.16 -13.72 4.78
CA THR A 223 -16.25 -13.67 5.77
C THR A 223 -17.32 -14.69 5.42
N LEU A 224 -17.72 -14.79 4.15
CA LEU A 224 -18.69 -15.80 3.68
C LEU A 224 -18.16 -17.22 3.90
N ILE A 225 -16.96 -17.52 3.43
CA ILE A 225 -16.34 -18.85 3.57
C ILE A 225 -16.28 -19.25 5.05
N LEU A 226 -15.91 -18.32 5.92
CA LEU A 226 -15.83 -18.55 7.37
C LEU A 226 -17.20 -18.94 7.95
N ILE A 227 -18.26 -18.19 7.65
CA ILE A 227 -19.61 -18.47 8.14
C ILE A 227 -20.09 -19.84 7.63
N PHE A 228 -19.93 -20.12 6.34
CA PHE A 228 -20.35 -21.39 5.75
C PHE A 228 -19.55 -22.58 6.27
N SER A 229 -18.25 -22.43 6.50
CA SER A 229 -17.40 -23.52 6.97
C SER A 229 -17.67 -23.92 8.42
N ILE A 230 -18.00 -22.96 9.30
CA ILE A 230 -18.26 -23.24 10.71
C ILE A 230 -19.70 -23.71 10.94
N LYS A 231 -20.68 -23.03 10.38
CA LYS A 231 -22.10 -23.32 10.63
C LYS A 231 -22.69 -24.40 9.70
N LYS A 232 -22.05 -24.70 8.57
CA LYS A 232 -22.48 -25.75 7.65
C LYS A 232 -24.02 -25.78 7.44
N LYS A 233 -24.68 -26.83 7.94
CA LYS A 233 -26.14 -27.01 7.81
C LYS A 233 -26.98 -25.96 8.57
N GLU A 234 -26.41 -25.30 9.58
CA GLU A 234 -27.08 -24.29 10.41
C GLU A 234 -26.88 -22.86 9.89
N THR A 235 -26.23 -22.68 8.74
CA THR A 235 -25.90 -21.33 8.21
C THR A 235 -27.14 -20.46 8.07
N PHE A 236 -28.24 -21.03 7.57
CA PHE A 236 -29.49 -20.31 7.37
C PHE A 236 -30.08 -19.81 8.71
N ASN A 237 -30.14 -20.69 9.71
CA ASN A 237 -30.63 -20.34 11.05
C ASN A 237 -29.72 -19.27 11.71
N PHE A 238 -28.41 -19.36 11.50
CA PHE A 238 -27.45 -18.36 11.96
C PHE A 238 -27.74 -16.99 11.33
N ILE A 239 -27.96 -16.93 10.02
CA ILE A 239 -28.27 -15.69 9.28
C ILE A 239 -29.57 -15.10 9.81
N ILE A 240 -30.64 -15.89 9.95
CA ILE A 240 -31.93 -15.43 10.47
C ILE A 240 -31.80 -14.90 11.90
N LYS A 241 -31.11 -15.63 12.77
CA LYS A 241 -30.91 -15.21 14.17
C LYS A 241 -30.17 -13.87 14.28
N ASN A 242 -29.26 -13.59 13.36
CA ASN A 242 -28.39 -12.41 13.40
C ASN A 242 -28.71 -11.37 12.30
N TYR A 243 -29.91 -11.44 11.72
CA TYR A 243 -30.27 -10.63 10.53
C TYR A 243 -30.07 -9.12 10.75
N LYS A 244 -30.36 -8.59 11.94
CA LYS A 244 -30.21 -7.15 12.23
C LYS A 244 -28.75 -6.69 12.05
N ILE A 245 -27.79 -7.42 12.61
CA ILE A 245 -26.35 -7.09 12.52
C ILE A 245 -25.89 -7.21 11.06
N ILE A 246 -26.36 -8.23 10.35
CA ILE A 246 -26.01 -8.46 8.94
C ILE A 246 -26.57 -7.33 8.07
N ILE A 247 -27.84 -6.92 8.30
CA ILE A 247 -28.45 -5.81 7.57
C ILE A 247 -27.71 -4.49 7.84
N TYR A 248 -27.37 -4.18 9.08
CA TYR A 248 -26.59 -2.96 9.39
C TYR A 248 -25.21 -2.98 8.71
N SER A 249 -24.53 -4.12 8.75
CA SER A 249 -23.26 -4.28 8.06
C SER A 249 -23.41 -4.08 6.55
N PHE A 250 -24.41 -4.71 5.93
CA PHE A 250 -24.70 -4.57 4.52
C PHE A 250 -25.05 -3.12 4.14
N PHE A 251 -25.84 -2.43 4.96
CA PHE A 251 -26.19 -1.02 4.74
C PHE A 251 -24.96 -0.12 4.72
N ILE A 252 -24.02 -0.30 5.68
CA ILE A 252 -22.77 0.48 5.71
C ILE A 252 -21.94 0.22 4.46
N VAL A 253 -21.79 -1.04 4.05
CA VAL A 253 -21.07 -1.40 2.83
C VAL A 253 -21.74 -0.80 1.59
N SER A 254 -23.08 -0.82 1.53
CA SER A 254 -23.85 -0.23 0.42
C SER A 254 -23.64 1.28 0.31
N ILE A 255 -23.55 1.99 1.45
CA ILE A 255 -23.19 3.42 1.45
C ILE A 255 -21.78 3.61 0.87
N GLY A 256 -20.81 2.77 1.28
CA GLY A 256 -19.46 2.83 0.75
C GLY A 256 -19.38 2.63 -0.76
N LEU A 257 -20.09 1.62 -1.27
CA LEU A 257 -20.20 1.35 -2.71
C LEU A 257 -20.90 2.49 -3.45
N PHE A 258 -21.95 3.03 -2.88
CA PHE A 258 -22.68 4.17 -3.48
C PHE A 258 -21.77 5.40 -3.60
N LEU A 259 -21.04 5.76 -2.54
CA LEU A 259 -20.09 6.87 -2.58
C LEU A 259 -18.98 6.61 -3.61
N PHE A 260 -18.48 5.38 -3.70
CA PHE A 260 -17.49 4.99 -4.71
C PHE A 260 -18.04 5.13 -6.14
N LEU A 261 -19.29 4.74 -6.37
CA LEU A 261 -19.94 4.91 -7.67
C LEU A 261 -20.14 6.39 -8.02
N ILE A 262 -20.60 7.21 -7.07
CA ILE A 262 -20.71 8.67 -7.25
C ILE A 262 -19.34 9.26 -7.63
N GLN A 263 -18.29 8.92 -6.89
CA GLN A 263 -16.95 9.38 -7.17
C GLN A 263 -16.50 9.02 -8.59
N ASN A 264 -16.82 7.83 -9.08
CA ASN A 264 -16.50 7.42 -10.45
C ASN A 264 -17.35 8.12 -11.52
N ILE A 265 -18.60 8.45 -11.22
CA ILE A 265 -19.49 9.18 -12.15
C ILE A 265 -19.02 10.64 -12.31
N PHE A 266 -18.69 11.30 -11.21
CA PHE A 266 -18.25 12.70 -11.22
C PHE A 266 -16.75 12.86 -11.42
N GLY A 267 -15.98 11.77 -11.39
CA GLY A 267 -14.57 11.76 -11.69
C GLY A 267 -14.25 11.86 -13.19
N GLU A 268 -12.98 12.09 -13.51
CA GLU A 268 -12.53 12.17 -14.89
C GLU A 268 -12.39 10.78 -15.52
N SER A 269 -13.18 10.52 -16.56
CA SER A 269 -13.20 9.22 -17.25
C SER A 269 -11.91 8.91 -18.00
N ASP A 270 -11.27 9.92 -18.57
CA ASP A 270 -10.02 9.76 -19.32
C ASP A 270 -8.86 9.33 -18.42
N PHE A 271 -8.86 9.77 -17.15
CA PHE A 271 -7.87 9.31 -16.18
C PHE A 271 -7.87 7.79 -16.03
N SER A 272 -9.04 7.17 -16.00
CA SER A 272 -9.15 5.71 -15.91
C SER A 272 -8.51 5.00 -17.11
N ASN A 273 -8.56 5.60 -18.28
CA ASN A 273 -7.89 5.08 -19.48
C ASN A 273 -6.36 5.28 -19.41
N ARG A 274 -5.90 6.39 -18.85
CA ARG A 274 -4.46 6.68 -18.68
C ARG A 274 -3.78 5.74 -17.69
N ILE A 275 -4.46 5.32 -16.63
CA ILE A 275 -3.92 4.37 -15.63
C ILE A 275 -4.14 2.90 -16.01
N SER A 276 -4.27 2.61 -17.31
CA SER A 276 -4.47 1.25 -17.83
C SER A 276 -5.75 0.53 -17.37
N LEU A 277 -6.84 1.27 -17.17
CA LEU A 277 -8.17 0.69 -17.11
C LEU A 277 -8.61 0.33 -18.53
N ILE A 278 -8.20 -0.84 -18.98
CA ILE A 278 -8.50 -1.34 -20.33
C ILE A 278 -9.90 -1.94 -20.32
N ASN A 279 -10.72 -1.58 -21.31
CA ASN A 279 -11.96 -2.29 -21.60
C ASN A 279 -11.61 -3.68 -22.14
N ILE A 280 -12.11 -4.71 -21.48
CA ILE A 280 -11.75 -6.09 -21.77
C ILE A 280 -12.89 -6.78 -22.47
N SER A 281 -12.60 -7.38 -23.62
CA SER A 281 -13.49 -8.27 -24.34
C SER A 281 -13.65 -9.62 -23.62
N ILE A 282 -14.64 -10.40 -23.97
CA ILE A 282 -14.82 -11.77 -23.42
C ILE A 282 -13.61 -12.65 -23.73
N SER A 283 -13.04 -12.51 -24.93
CA SER A 283 -11.82 -13.24 -25.32
C SER A 283 -10.62 -12.88 -24.44
N ASP A 284 -10.46 -11.60 -24.10
CA ASP A 284 -9.39 -11.14 -23.21
C ASP A 284 -9.59 -11.65 -21.78
N LYS A 285 -10.84 -11.72 -21.30
CA LYS A 285 -11.14 -12.32 -19.99
C LYS A 285 -10.72 -13.78 -19.90
N ILE A 286 -11.03 -14.57 -20.94
CA ILE A 286 -10.61 -15.98 -21.03
C ILE A 286 -9.09 -16.07 -21.07
N PHE A 287 -8.43 -15.21 -21.86
CA PHE A 287 -6.96 -15.15 -21.93
C PHE A 287 -6.35 -14.82 -20.56
N LEU A 288 -6.88 -13.83 -19.84
CA LEU A 288 -6.39 -13.43 -18.53
C LEU A 288 -6.57 -14.55 -17.48
N ILE A 289 -7.69 -15.25 -17.50
CA ILE A 289 -7.92 -16.40 -16.63
C ILE A 289 -6.89 -17.51 -16.95
N LYS A 290 -6.72 -17.83 -18.24
CA LYS A 290 -5.70 -18.79 -18.67
C LYS A 290 -4.30 -18.39 -18.26
N TYR A 291 -3.94 -17.11 -18.46
CA TYR A 291 -2.64 -16.57 -18.08
C TYR A 291 -2.42 -16.62 -16.56
N PHE A 292 -3.46 -16.32 -15.77
CA PHE A 292 -3.40 -16.43 -14.32
C PHE A 292 -3.13 -17.89 -13.88
N PHE A 293 -3.86 -18.86 -14.42
CA PHE A 293 -3.61 -20.27 -14.11
C PHE A 293 -2.21 -20.73 -14.55
N LEU A 294 -1.76 -20.31 -15.73
CA LEU A 294 -0.40 -20.61 -16.19
C LEU A 294 0.67 -19.97 -15.29
N SER A 295 0.40 -18.77 -14.76
CA SER A 295 1.32 -18.12 -13.83
C SER A 295 1.46 -18.87 -12.51
N LEU A 296 0.43 -19.61 -12.06
CA LEU A 296 0.50 -20.45 -10.86
C LEU A 296 1.43 -21.66 -11.04
N LEU A 297 1.72 -22.06 -12.30
CA LEU A 297 2.64 -23.14 -12.61
C LEU A 297 4.11 -22.71 -12.63
N ARG A 298 4.41 -21.43 -12.38
CA ARG A 298 5.81 -20.97 -12.24
C ARG A 298 6.47 -21.67 -11.07
N PRO A 299 7.74 -22.11 -11.22
CA PRO A 299 8.45 -22.85 -10.18
C PRO A 299 8.47 -22.16 -8.83
N GLU A 300 8.61 -20.81 -8.82
CA GLU A 300 8.65 -20.00 -7.60
C GLU A 300 7.31 -20.04 -6.85
N ILE A 301 6.20 -19.97 -7.58
CA ILE A 301 4.84 -20.01 -7.01
C ILE A 301 4.52 -21.43 -6.53
N LEU A 302 4.87 -22.45 -7.31
CA LEU A 302 4.72 -23.85 -6.90
C LEU A 302 5.52 -24.15 -5.63
N LEU A 303 6.73 -23.59 -5.50
CA LEU A 303 7.54 -23.73 -4.29
C LEU A 303 6.83 -23.08 -3.09
N ILE A 304 6.30 -21.86 -3.23
CA ILE A 304 5.54 -21.18 -2.16
C ILE A 304 4.32 -22.02 -1.75
N ILE A 305 3.58 -22.57 -2.71
CA ILE A 305 2.42 -23.44 -2.43
C ILE A 305 2.87 -24.71 -1.71
N ALA A 306 3.95 -25.36 -2.15
CA ALA A 306 4.48 -26.57 -1.53
C ALA A 306 4.94 -26.31 -0.08
N ILE A 307 5.65 -25.20 0.16
CA ILE A 307 6.05 -24.79 1.51
C ILE A 307 4.83 -24.51 2.38
N SER A 308 3.79 -23.86 1.84
CA SER A 308 2.54 -23.61 2.57
C SER A 308 1.80 -24.89 2.93
N ALA A 309 1.72 -25.85 2.01
CA ALA A 309 1.13 -27.18 2.25
C ALA A 309 1.92 -27.95 3.32
N THR A 310 3.26 -27.90 3.25
CA THR A 310 4.13 -28.51 4.26
C THR A 310 3.95 -27.84 5.63
N ALA A 311 3.85 -26.51 5.68
CA ALA A 311 3.59 -25.76 6.90
C ALA A 311 2.24 -26.17 7.53
N LEU A 312 1.19 -26.33 6.74
CA LEU A 312 -0.12 -26.84 7.18
C LEU A 312 -0.01 -28.24 7.79
N PHE A 313 0.70 -29.14 7.10
CA PHE A 313 0.91 -30.49 7.59
C PHE A 313 1.67 -30.51 8.93
N LEU A 314 2.75 -29.75 9.03
CA LEU A 314 3.54 -29.63 10.26
C LEU A 314 2.72 -29.00 11.39
N LEU A 315 1.94 -27.97 11.12
CA LEU A 315 1.03 -27.39 12.13
C LEU A 315 0.06 -28.45 12.65
N LYS A 316 -0.59 -29.19 11.78
CA LYS A 316 -1.52 -30.25 12.18
C LYS A 316 -0.85 -31.34 13.02
N LYS A 317 0.42 -31.64 12.74
CA LYS A 317 1.19 -32.67 13.47
C LYS A 317 1.69 -32.18 14.83
N PHE A 318 2.16 -30.93 14.92
CA PHE A 318 2.84 -30.40 16.11
C PHE A 318 1.93 -29.60 17.04
N THR A 319 0.80 -29.07 16.56
CA THR A 319 -0.15 -28.37 17.44
C THR A 319 -1.16 -29.35 18.02
N LYS A 320 -0.97 -29.72 19.29
CA LYS A 320 -1.90 -30.61 20.03
C LYS A 320 -3.27 -29.98 20.26
N ASN A 321 -3.37 -28.67 20.34
CA ASN A 321 -4.63 -27.94 20.41
C ASN A 321 -5.08 -27.62 18.99
N ASN A 322 -6.35 -27.90 18.69
CA ASN A 322 -7.03 -27.51 17.45
C ASN A 322 -7.03 -25.97 17.31
N ASN A 323 -5.89 -25.37 16.94
CA ASN A 323 -5.82 -23.96 16.55
C ASN A 323 -6.55 -23.81 15.20
N ASN A 324 -7.89 -24.01 15.26
CA ASN A 324 -8.76 -23.85 14.09
C ASN A 324 -8.67 -22.43 13.50
N GLU A 325 -8.15 -21.50 14.27
CA GLU A 325 -7.91 -20.11 13.85
C GLU A 325 -6.89 -20.01 12.70
N VAL A 326 -5.97 -20.97 12.59
CA VAL A 326 -5.00 -21.04 11.47
C VAL A 326 -5.72 -21.25 10.13
N TYR A 327 -6.87 -21.94 10.13
CA TYR A 327 -7.64 -22.13 8.90
C TYR A 327 -8.21 -20.82 8.34
N ILE A 328 -8.29 -19.74 9.12
CA ILE A 328 -8.69 -18.41 8.63
C ILE A 328 -7.74 -17.93 7.55
N PHE A 329 -6.44 -18.21 7.68
CA PHE A 329 -5.45 -17.87 6.66
C PHE A 329 -5.68 -18.66 5.37
N VAL A 330 -6.04 -19.94 5.48
CA VAL A 330 -6.39 -20.78 4.32
C VAL A 330 -7.65 -20.23 3.63
N TYR A 331 -8.66 -19.84 4.41
CA TYR A 331 -9.87 -19.23 3.88
C TYR A 331 -9.56 -17.90 3.19
N PHE A 332 -8.63 -17.12 3.73
CA PHE A 332 -8.21 -15.87 3.10
C PHE A 332 -7.46 -16.10 1.79
N ILE A 333 -6.60 -17.10 1.70
CA ILE A 333 -5.93 -17.49 0.45
C ILE A 333 -6.96 -17.92 -0.60
N ILE A 334 -7.92 -18.77 -0.22
CA ILE A 334 -9.00 -19.21 -1.12
C ILE A 334 -9.86 -18.01 -1.56
N ALA A 335 -10.20 -17.12 -0.64
CA ALA A 335 -10.97 -15.92 -0.93
C ALA A 335 -10.22 -14.96 -1.87
N SER A 336 -8.91 -14.81 -1.71
CA SER A 336 -8.08 -14.01 -2.61
C SER A 336 -8.09 -14.58 -4.03
N PHE A 337 -8.00 -15.89 -4.16
CA PHE A 337 -8.11 -16.60 -5.44
C PHE A 337 -9.49 -16.38 -6.09
N ILE A 338 -10.57 -16.60 -5.32
CA ILE A 338 -11.95 -16.37 -5.80
C ILE A 338 -12.13 -14.90 -6.23
N SER A 339 -11.57 -13.95 -5.48
CA SER A 339 -11.65 -12.52 -5.79
C SER A 339 -11.04 -12.17 -7.14
N ILE A 340 -9.90 -12.79 -7.50
CA ILE A 340 -9.26 -12.59 -8.81
C ILE A 340 -10.20 -13.05 -9.93
N ILE A 341 -10.70 -14.28 -9.82
CA ILE A 341 -11.59 -14.86 -10.85
C ILE A 341 -12.87 -14.05 -10.96
N PHE A 342 -13.50 -13.71 -9.81
CA PHE A 342 -14.70 -12.91 -9.77
C PHE A 342 -14.50 -11.55 -10.45
N PHE A 343 -13.39 -10.87 -10.16
CA PHE A 343 -13.11 -9.57 -10.74
C PHE A 343 -12.93 -9.64 -12.26
N ILE A 344 -12.20 -10.63 -12.76
CA ILE A 344 -12.04 -10.83 -14.21
C ILE A 344 -13.39 -11.10 -14.90
N LEU A 345 -14.24 -11.92 -14.30
CA LEU A 345 -15.52 -12.29 -14.91
C LEU A 345 -16.52 -11.15 -14.94
N PHE A 346 -16.67 -10.43 -13.84
CA PHE A 346 -17.77 -9.48 -13.65
C PHE A 346 -17.43 -8.02 -13.99
N PHE A 347 -16.14 -7.67 -14.05
CA PHE A 347 -15.75 -6.31 -14.38
C PHE A 347 -15.25 -6.20 -15.82
N ASN A 348 -15.72 -5.17 -16.53
CA ASN A 348 -15.31 -4.91 -17.92
C ASN A 348 -14.07 -4.01 -18.00
N LYS A 349 -13.72 -3.35 -16.90
CA LYS A 349 -12.51 -2.53 -16.80
C LYS A 349 -11.61 -3.16 -15.76
N ILE A 350 -10.42 -3.60 -16.14
CA ILE A 350 -9.43 -4.17 -15.22
C ILE A 350 -8.38 -3.14 -14.89
N ILE A 351 -8.39 -2.70 -13.64
CA ILE A 351 -7.24 -2.06 -13.01
C ILE A 351 -6.29 -3.20 -12.66
N SER A 352 -5.10 -3.16 -13.13
CA SER A 352 -4.02 -4.12 -12.99
C SER A 352 -4.31 -5.33 -12.06
N LEU A 353 -4.44 -6.52 -12.61
CA LEU A 353 -4.54 -7.80 -11.88
C LEU A 353 -3.38 -8.00 -10.87
N TYR A 354 -2.30 -7.26 -11.06
CA TYR A 354 -1.14 -7.22 -10.19
C TYR A 354 -1.49 -7.01 -8.72
N HIS A 355 -2.44 -6.12 -8.41
CA HIS A 355 -2.83 -5.88 -7.02
C HIS A 355 -3.53 -7.08 -6.37
N PHE A 356 -4.36 -7.80 -7.11
CA PHE A 356 -4.97 -9.04 -6.61
C PHE A 356 -3.94 -10.17 -6.48
N ALA A 357 -3.05 -10.30 -7.47
CA ALA A 357 -1.98 -11.29 -7.43
C ALA A 357 -1.07 -11.05 -6.21
N ASN A 358 -0.76 -9.80 -5.90
CA ASN A 358 0.02 -9.45 -4.72
C ASN A 358 -0.68 -9.83 -3.41
N ILE A 359 -1.99 -9.57 -3.28
CA ILE A 359 -2.75 -10.00 -2.09
C ILE A 359 -2.71 -11.53 -1.95
N PHE A 360 -2.91 -12.25 -3.06
CA PHE A 360 -2.90 -13.70 -3.08
C PHE A 360 -1.53 -14.25 -2.64
N LEU A 361 -0.44 -13.81 -3.24
CA LEU A 361 0.91 -14.27 -2.92
C LEU A 361 1.34 -13.85 -1.50
N PHE A 362 1.03 -12.63 -1.11
CA PHE A 362 1.31 -12.16 0.25
C PHE A 362 0.59 -13.00 1.31
N SER A 363 -0.62 -13.46 1.02
CA SER A 363 -1.38 -14.32 1.93
C SER A 363 -0.62 -15.62 2.23
N PHE A 364 0.06 -16.22 1.24
CA PHE A 364 0.92 -17.38 1.45
C PHE A 364 2.15 -17.03 2.30
N VAL A 365 2.83 -15.94 1.99
CA VAL A 365 4.02 -15.50 2.75
C VAL A 365 3.66 -15.27 4.21
N PHE A 366 2.54 -14.59 4.46
CA PHE A 366 2.03 -14.34 5.80
C PHE A 366 1.68 -15.63 6.54
N PHE A 367 1.02 -16.56 5.84
CA PHE A 367 0.71 -17.87 6.40
C PHE A 367 1.97 -18.68 6.73
N ILE A 368 2.95 -18.75 5.84
CA ILE A 368 4.22 -19.45 6.06
C ILE A 368 4.94 -18.86 7.28
N PHE A 369 5.04 -17.54 7.33
CA PHE A 369 5.67 -16.82 8.42
C PHE A 369 5.05 -17.16 9.78
N LEU A 370 3.73 -17.04 9.89
CA LEU A 370 3.02 -17.36 11.13
C LEU A 370 3.10 -18.84 11.49
N SER A 371 3.03 -19.73 10.49
CA SER A 371 3.16 -21.17 10.71
C SER A 371 4.51 -21.55 11.30
N PHE A 372 5.59 -20.95 10.79
CA PHE A 372 6.94 -21.13 11.31
C PHE A 372 7.02 -20.77 12.80
N PHE A 373 6.51 -19.60 13.17
CA PHE A 373 6.53 -19.18 14.56
C PHE A 373 5.57 -19.96 15.47
N LEU A 374 4.43 -20.45 14.95
CA LEU A 374 3.54 -21.34 15.69
C LEU A 374 4.23 -22.68 16.00
N ILE A 375 5.02 -23.22 15.05
CA ILE A 375 5.82 -24.43 15.31
C ILE A 375 6.88 -24.15 16.38
N ILE A 376 7.61 -23.03 16.28
CA ILE A 376 8.62 -22.64 17.27
C ILE A 376 8.00 -22.47 18.67
N ASN A 377 6.80 -21.91 18.75
CA ASN A 377 6.11 -21.69 20.00
C ASN A 377 5.88 -22.98 20.81
N ASN A 378 5.84 -24.14 20.15
CA ASN A 378 5.73 -25.43 20.82
C ASN A 378 7.05 -25.89 21.48
N PHE A 379 8.19 -25.28 21.12
CA PHE A 379 9.50 -25.57 21.69
C PHE A 379 9.82 -24.57 22.82
N GLN A 380 9.27 -24.82 24.03
CA GLN A 380 9.38 -23.90 25.18
C GLN A 380 10.81 -23.46 25.51
N LYS A 381 11.80 -24.37 25.41
CA LYS A 381 13.21 -24.05 25.64
C LYS A 381 13.73 -23.03 24.63
N LEU A 382 13.41 -23.19 23.36
CA LEU A 382 13.83 -22.26 22.29
C LEU A 382 13.16 -20.90 22.44
N THR A 383 11.84 -20.89 22.71
CA THR A 383 11.11 -19.63 22.91
C THR A 383 11.61 -18.86 24.13
N SER A 384 11.94 -19.54 25.23
CA SER A 384 12.51 -18.88 26.42
C SER A 384 13.89 -18.29 26.15
N GLN A 385 14.74 -18.98 25.38
CA GLN A 385 16.04 -18.45 24.97
C GLN A 385 15.87 -17.21 24.07
N LEU A 386 15.05 -17.27 23.05
CA LEU A 386 14.76 -16.13 22.18
C LEU A 386 14.23 -14.92 22.97
N VAL A 387 13.34 -15.15 23.93
CA VAL A 387 12.81 -14.09 24.79
C VAL A 387 13.90 -13.46 25.66
N ASN A 388 14.84 -14.25 26.16
CA ASN A 388 15.98 -13.74 26.93
C ASN A 388 16.92 -12.89 26.08
N PHE A 389 17.11 -13.26 24.82
CA PHE A 389 17.97 -12.54 23.88
C PHE A 389 17.24 -11.43 23.08
N ARG A 390 15.96 -11.11 23.41
CA ARG A 390 15.14 -10.20 22.61
C ARG A 390 15.77 -8.83 22.37
N PHE A 391 16.44 -8.25 23.37
CA PHE A 391 17.09 -6.95 23.23
C PHE A 391 18.30 -7.00 22.27
N PHE A 392 19.04 -8.09 22.24
CA PHE A 392 20.09 -8.31 21.24
C PHE A 392 19.50 -8.43 19.84
N ILE A 393 18.35 -9.12 19.69
CA ILE A 393 17.64 -9.22 18.42
C ILE A 393 17.18 -7.83 17.96
N TYR A 394 16.65 -6.99 18.86
CA TYR A 394 16.25 -5.63 18.56
C TYR A 394 17.43 -4.77 18.09
N LEU A 395 18.54 -4.83 18.79
CA LEU A 395 19.77 -4.13 18.39
C LEU A 395 20.31 -4.62 17.05
N PHE A 396 20.35 -5.93 16.85
CA PHE A 396 20.78 -6.51 15.58
C PHE A 396 19.92 -6.00 14.41
N ILE A 397 18.60 -6.07 14.54
CA ILE A 397 17.67 -5.60 13.50
C ILE A 397 17.81 -4.09 13.28
N PHE A 398 17.99 -3.31 14.34
CA PHE A 398 18.22 -1.88 14.24
C PHE A 398 19.47 -1.56 13.43
N PHE A 399 20.60 -2.23 13.70
CA PHE A 399 21.84 -2.03 12.96
C PHE A 399 21.73 -2.50 11.50
N VAL A 400 21.05 -3.64 11.24
CA VAL A 400 20.77 -4.10 9.87
C VAL A 400 19.91 -3.06 9.14
N ALA A 401 18.85 -2.55 9.76
CA ALA A 401 17.99 -1.54 9.17
C ALA A 401 18.75 -0.23 8.90
N LEU A 402 19.65 0.16 9.83
CA LEU A 402 20.50 1.34 9.69
C LEU A 402 21.49 1.18 8.52
N PHE A 403 22.13 0.02 8.43
CA PHE A 403 23.04 -0.30 7.34
C PHE A 403 22.32 -0.28 5.98
N ILE A 404 21.18 -0.94 5.87
CA ILE A 404 20.38 -0.93 4.63
C ILE A 404 19.89 0.47 4.28
N SER A 405 19.46 1.25 5.29
CA SER A 405 19.06 2.64 5.07
C SER A 405 20.20 3.51 4.57
N SER A 406 21.44 3.26 5.03
CA SER A 406 22.63 3.97 4.54
C SER A 406 22.96 3.63 3.09
N LEU A 407 22.75 2.38 2.68
CA LEU A 407 22.99 1.93 1.30
C LEU A 407 21.92 2.44 0.31
N LYS A 408 20.68 2.61 0.79
CA LYS A 408 19.58 3.15 -0.02
C LYS A 408 19.60 4.69 -0.13
N LEU A 409 20.62 5.33 0.43
CA LEU A 409 20.75 6.78 0.28
C LEU A 409 20.91 7.14 -1.20
N GLU A 410 20.10 8.05 -1.69
CA GLU A 410 20.20 8.55 -3.05
C GLU A 410 21.56 9.23 -3.29
N ASN A 411 21.98 9.29 -4.55
CA ASN A 411 23.22 9.91 -4.96
C ASN A 411 23.37 11.33 -4.35
N ILE A 412 24.53 11.60 -3.75
CA ILE A 412 24.89 12.86 -3.10
C ILE A 412 24.61 14.07 -4.01
N ASP A 413 24.86 13.92 -5.32
CA ASP A 413 24.62 14.99 -6.29
C ASP A 413 23.16 15.35 -6.46
N THR A 414 22.27 14.35 -6.55
CA THR A 414 20.83 14.57 -6.61
C THR A 414 20.33 15.37 -5.41
N ARG A 415 20.87 15.09 -4.25
CA ARG A 415 20.48 15.75 -2.99
C ARG A 415 21.01 17.17 -2.90
N LYS A 416 22.27 17.42 -3.27
CA LYS A 416 22.82 18.77 -3.37
C LYS A 416 21.99 19.64 -4.30
N ASN A 417 21.58 19.08 -5.46
CA ASN A 417 20.73 19.79 -6.40
C ASN A 417 19.37 20.18 -5.79
N PHE A 418 18.74 19.28 -5.04
CA PHE A 418 17.48 19.59 -4.34
C PHE A 418 17.68 20.58 -3.20
N THR A 419 18.79 20.52 -2.45
CA THR A 419 19.13 21.49 -1.40
C THR A 419 19.33 22.87 -1.99
N ASN A 420 20.07 22.97 -3.09
CA ASN A 420 20.29 24.23 -3.79
C ASN A 420 18.97 24.80 -4.33
N LEU A 421 18.14 23.96 -4.97
CA LEU A 421 16.82 24.37 -5.44
C LEU A 421 15.94 24.86 -4.27
N ASN A 422 15.97 24.16 -3.15
CA ASN A 422 15.21 24.53 -1.97
C ASN A 422 15.65 25.89 -1.38
N SER A 423 16.96 26.19 -1.37
CA SER A 423 17.48 27.49 -0.95
C SER A 423 17.05 28.62 -1.89
N VAL A 424 17.08 28.36 -3.20
CA VAL A 424 16.59 29.32 -4.20
C VAL A 424 15.09 29.61 -4.00
N LEU A 425 14.26 28.57 -3.81
CA LEU A 425 12.83 28.73 -3.60
C LEU A 425 12.51 29.52 -2.30
N ASN A 426 13.35 29.41 -1.28
CA ASN A 426 13.18 30.21 -0.06
C ASN A 426 13.34 31.73 -0.31
N ASN A 427 14.15 32.11 -1.29
CA ASN A 427 14.35 33.52 -1.64
C ASN A 427 13.13 34.14 -2.34
N PHE A 428 12.29 33.33 -2.98
CA PHE A 428 11.09 33.79 -3.69
C PHE A 428 9.81 33.80 -2.84
N LYS A 429 9.91 33.73 -1.51
CA LYS A 429 8.73 33.64 -0.62
C LYS A 429 7.74 34.81 -0.78
N SER A 430 8.20 35.99 -1.14
CA SER A 430 7.39 37.22 -1.31
C SER A 430 6.60 37.24 -2.64
N GLU A 431 7.04 36.47 -3.66
CA GLU A 431 6.52 36.53 -5.02
C GLU A 431 5.70 35.29 -5.41
N LYS A 432 5.20 34.56 -4.43
CA LYS A 432 4.60 33.22 -4.63
C LYS A 432 3.45 33.15 -5.66
N LYS A 433 2.69 34.24 -5.82
CA LYS A 433 1.49 34.25 -6.67
C LYS A 433 1.81 34.36 -8.17
N ASP A 434 2.95 34.96 -8.50
CA ASP A 434 3.28 35.33 -9.89
C ASP A 434 4.29 34.37 -10.54
N LEU A 435 4.83 33.42 -9.78
CA LEU A 435 5.82 32.48 -10.26
C LEU A 435 5.17 31.18 -10.74
N TYR A 436 5.60 30.71 -11.90
CA TYR A 436 5.18 29.45 -12.50
C TYR A 436 6.35 28.49 -12.61
N LEU A 437 6.15 27.27 -12.12
CA LEU A 437 7.12 26.19 -12.28
C LEU A 437 6.96 25.52 -13.64
N PHE A 438 8.04 25.49 -14.40
CA PHE A 438 8.14 24.78 -15.65
C PHE A 438 9.09 23.57 -15.52
N THR A 439 8.56 22.41 -15.19
CA THR A 439 9.34 21.17 -15.07
C THR A 439 8.45 19.95 -15.23
N ASN A 440 9.01 18.89 -15.79
CA ASN A 440 8.37 17.56 -15.84
C ASN A 440 8.71 16.67 -14.64
N SER A 441 9.62 17.10 -13.77
CA SER A 441 10.01 16.34 -12.58
C SER A 441 8.92 16.41 -11.50
N LEU A 442 8.25 15.29 -11.23
CA LEU A 442 7.26 15.18 -10.15
C LEU A 442 7.84 15.55 -8.77
N ARG A 443 9.09 15.20 -8.53
CA ARG A 443 9.77 15.54 -7.27
C ARG A 443 9.98 17.05 -7.12
N VAL A 444 10.36 17.74 -8.19
CA VAL A 444 10.49 19.20 -8.19
C VAL A 444 9.12 19.86 -8.05
N GLN A 445 8.09 19.36 -8.72
CA GLN A 445 6.72 19.83 -8.54
C GLN A 445 6.25 19.66 -7.08
N SER A 446 6.57 18.52 -6.45
CA SER A 446 6.24 18.28 -5.04
C SER A 446 6.96 19.25 -4.10
N LEU A 447 8.24 19.53 -4.34
CA LEU A 447 8.98 20.54 -3.55
C LEU A 447 8.35 21.93 -3.70
N TRP A 448 8.00 22.31 -4.92
CA TRP A 448 7.34 23.57 -5.24
C TRP A 448 6.03 23.74 -4.44
N LEU A 449 5.15 22.73 -4.51
CA LEU A 449 3.88 22.72 -3.79
C LEU A 449 4.06 22.72 -2.27
N LEU A 450 5.01 21.95 -1.74
CA LEU A 450 5.30 21.88 -0.31
C LEU A 450 5.86 23.21 0.24
N ARG A 451 6.46 24.01 -0.62
CA ARG A 451 6.90 25.39 -0.28
C ARG A 451 5.77 26.43 -0.38
N GLY A 452 4.57 25.99 -0.75
CA GLY A 452 3.37 26.82 -0.81
C GLY A 452 3.22 27.60 -2.11
N PHE A 453 3.92 27.21 -3.17
CA PHE A 453 3.67 27.69 -4.52
C PHE A 453 2.61 26.80 -5.17
N SER A 454 1.66 27.36 -5.91
CA SER A 454 0.56 26.61 -6.52
C SER A 454 0.69 26.46 -8.04
N ASN A 455 1.41 27.38 -8.69
CA ASN A 455 1.39 27.49 -10.14
C ASN A 455 2.40 26.52 -10.79
N ILE A 456 1.91 25.47 -11.42
CA ILE A 456 2.70 24.52 -12.18
C ILE A 456 2.22 24.56 -13.63
N TYR A 457 3.13 24.78 -14.58
CA TYR A 457 2.78 24.89 -15.99
C TYR A 457 2.63 23.53 -16.67
N ILE A 458 3.51 22.58 -16.36
CA ILE A 458 3.46 21.23 -16.95
C ILE A 458 2.71 20.30 -16.01
N THR A 459 1.61 19.75 -16.52
CA THR A 459 0.88 18.66 -15.85
C THR A 459 1.22 17.33 -16.51
N ASN A 460 1.15 16.25 -15.75
CA ASN A 460 1.42 14.89 -16.22
C ASN A 460 0.14 14.05 -16.32
N GLY A 461 0.26 12.88 -16.95
CA GLY A 461 -0.84 11.93 -17.12
C GLY A 461 -1.41 11.37 -15.82
N PHE A 462 -0.72 11.52 -14.68
CA PHE A 462 -1.21 11.14 -13.35
C PHE A 462 -2.15 12.18 -12.71
N ASN A 463 -2.38 13.31 -13.39
CA ASN A 463 -3.41 14.24 -12.93
C ASN A 463 -4.79 13.62 -13.15
N ASN A 464 -5.46 13.27 -12.06
CA ASN A 464 -6.74 12.54 -12.07
C ASN A 464 -7.98 13.43 -12.25
N SER A 465 -7.80 14.73 -12.39
CA SER A 465 -8.88 15.69 -12.56
C SER A 465 -8.89 16.38 -13.93
N LEU A 466 -7.91 16.11 -14.79
CA LEU A 466 -7.82 16.65 -16.15
C LEU A 466 -8.17 15.59 -17.20
N ASN A 467 -8.88 16.00 -18.25
CA ASN A 467 -9.15 15.14 -19.40
C ASN A 467 -7.95 15.09 -20.36
N ASP A 468 -7.97 14.14 -21.31
CA ASP A 468 -6.87 13.96 -22.27
C ASP A 468 -6.58 15.21 -23.09
N LYS A 469 -7.63 15.92 -23.56
CA LYS A 469 -7.48 17.15 -24.34
C LYS A 469 -6.78 18.27 -23.56
N GLN A 470 -7.09 18.37 -22.26
CA GLN A 470 -6.45 19.34 -21.39
C GLN A 470 -4.96 19.01 -21.21
N ILE A 471 -4.63 17.73 -20.99
CA ILE A 471 -3.24 17.28 -20.87
C ILE A 471 -2.48 17.47 -22.20
N GLU A 472 -3.08 17.11 -23.33
CA GLU A 472 -2.50 17.31 -24.67
C GLU A 472 -2.21 18.79 -24.96
N LYS A 473 -3.14 19.68 -24.58
CA LYS A 473 -2.95 21.12 -24.72
C LYS A 473 -1.77 21.63 -23.90
N HIS A 474 -1.63 21.14 -22.65
CA HIS A 474 -0.49 21.49 -21.80
C HIS A 474 0.81 20.92 -22.33
N PHE A 475 0.78 19.68 -22.79
CA PHE A 475 1.94 19.03 -23.38
C PHE A 475 2.43 19.77 -24.64
N SER A 476 1.53 20.08 -25.57
CA SER A 476 1.89 20.82 -26.80
C SER A 476 2.46 22.19 -26.51
N LYS A 477 1.92 22.91 -25.53
CA LYS A 477 2.48 24.19 -25.10
C LYS A 477 3.86 24.02 -24.47
N SER A 478 4.05 22.97 -23.66
CA SER A 478 5.34 22.68 -23.02
C SER A 478 6.42 22.36 -24.05
N LEU A 479 6.07 21.63 -25.11
CA LEU A 479 7.00 21.32 -26.20
C LEU A 479 7.51 22.58 -26.92
N ARG A 480 6.64 23.57 -27.14
CA ARG A 480 7.04 24.85 -27.75
C ARG A 480 8.03 25.66 -26.90
N PHE A 481 8.04 25.46 -25.58
CA PHE A 481 9.04 26.08 -24.72
C PHE A 481 10.37 25.31 -24.69
N ILE A 482 10.34 23.99 -24.91
CA ILE A 482 11.54 23.15 -24.87
C ILE A 482 12.24 23.16 -26.25
N PHE A 483 11.46 23.15 -27.32
CA PHE A 483 11.93 23.08 -28.68
C PHE A 483 11.53 24.35 -29.43
N ASN A 484 12.54 25.10 -29.91
CA ASN A 484 12.30 26.29 -30.70
C ASN A 484 11.73 25.98 -32.10
N ASP A 485 11.87 24.72 -32.53
CA ASP A 485 11.40 24.25 -33.84
C ASP A 485 10.77 22.86 -33.70
N ASP A 486 9.61 22.66 -34.36
CA ASP A 486 8.92 21.37 -34.45
C ASP A 486 9.82 20.26 -35.05
N SER A 487 10.82 20.65 -35.91
CA SER A 487 11.77 19.73 -36.51
C SER A 487 12.63 18.99 -35.48
N ASP A 488 13.05 19.64 -34.40
CA ASP A 488 13.89 19.04 -33.35
C ASP A 488 13.10 18.08 -32.46
N PHE A 489 11.84 18.39 -32.25
CA PHE A 489 10.92 17.47 -31.55
C PHE A 489 10.64 16.22 -32.41
N ILE A 490 10.38 16.40 -33.72
CA ILE A 490 10.19 15.29 -34.65
C ILE A 490 11.46 14.45 -34.78
N LYS A 491 12.66 15.07 -34.76
CA LYS A 491 13.94 14.34 -34.71
C LYS A 491 14.05 13.51 -33.43
N LEU A 492 13.69 14.07 -32.26
CA LEU A 492 13.71 13.34 -30.98
C LEU A 492 12.76 12.13 -30.98
N LEU A 493 11.55 12.29 -31.53
CA LEU A 493 10.59 11.20 -31.70
C LEU A 493 11.03 10.14 -32.70
N LYS A 494 11.75 10.54 -33.76
CA LYS A 494 12.27 9.65 -34.80
C LYS A 494 13.60 8.98 -34.45
N PHE A 495 14.23 9.31 -33.33
CA PHE A 495 15.51 8.72 -32.96
C PHE A 495 15.30 7.23 -32.61
N LYS A 496 15.56 6.37 -33.61
CA LYS A 496 15.32 4.91 -33.54
C LYS A 496 16.02 4.21 -32.39
N ASN A 497 17.16 4.74 -31.94
CA ASN A 497 17.99 4.12 -30.88
C ASN A 497 17.55 4.47 -29.43
N ASN A 498 16.54 5.33 -29.27
CA ASN A 498 16.11 5.77 -27.93
C ASN A 498 14.64 5.43 -27.66
N LYS A 499 14.25 4.19 -27.96
CA LYS A 499 12.89 3.67 -27.72
C LYS A 499 12.44 3.90 -26.26
N ASP A 500 13.38 3.73 -25.32
CA ASP A 500 13.14 3.90 -23.88
C ASP A 500 12.90 5.36 -23.51
N HIS A 501 13.60 6.30 -24.14
CA HIS A 501 13.44 7.74 -23.87
C HIS A 501 12.12 8.28 -24.44
N ARG A 502 11.76 7.86 -25.64
CA ARG A 502 10.47 8.17 -26.27
C ARG A 502 9.31 7.60 -25.43
N ASN A 503 9.41 6.34 -25.05
CA ASN A 503 8.39 5.67 -24.25
C ASN A 503 8.25 6.32 -22.85
N SER A 504 9.35 6.77 -22.23
CA SER A 504 9.29 7.45 -20.93
C SER A 504 8.63 8.83 -21.04
N ILE A 505 8.87 9.60 -22.11
CA ILE A 505 8.21 10.89 -22.34
C ILE A 505 6.72 10.68 -22.60
N ILE A 506 6.37 9.76 -23.51
CA ILE A 506 4.97 9.47 -23.85
C ILE A 506 4.24 8.88 -22.64
N SER A 507 4.84 7.92 -21.92
CA SER A 507 4.23 7.33 -20.74
C SER A 507 4.05 8.33 -19.59
N TYR A 508 4.96 9.30 -19.47
CA TYR A 508 4.86 10.34 -18.45
C TYR A 508 3.63 11.24 -18.66
N PHE A 509 3.34 11.64 -19.92
CA PHE A 509 2.24 12.55 -20.23
C PHE A 509 0.93 11.84 -20.54
N PHE A 510 0.97 10.71 -21.22
CA PHE A 510 -0.22 10.04 -21.75
C PHE A 510 -0.41 8.61 -21.22
N ASN A 511 0.55 8.12 -20.47
CA ASN A 511 0.56 6.76 -19.96
C ASN A 511 0.37 5.71 -21.09
N TYR A 512 -0.06 4.51 -20.79
CA TYR A 512 -0.09 3.36 -21.71
C TYR A 512 -0.98 3.51 -22.96
N LYS A 513 -1.87 4.51 -23.02
CA LYS A 513 -2.79 4.69 -24.15
C LYS A 513 -2.08 4.86 -25.49
N TYR A 514 -0.92 5.53 -25.50
CA TYR A 514 -0.16 5.81 -26.72
C TYR A 514 0.97 4.81 -27.00
N GLN A 515 1.28 3.94 -26.08
CA GLN A 515 2.28 2.88 -26.30
C GLN A 515 1.79 1.78 -27.26
N ALA A 516 0.48 1.54 -27.33
CA ALA A 516 -0.13 0.52 -28.16
C ALA A 516 -0.20 0.93 -29.66
N ASN A 517 -0.14 2.22 -29.97
CA ASN A 517 -0.33 2.77 -31.32
C ASN A 517 0.98 3.34 -31.94
N SER A 518 2.11 3.19 -31.28
CA SER A 518 3.44 3.67 -31.72
C SER A 518 4.39 2.51 -32.00
#